data_2f72d4b40974311f1ac730b86e3dcfeb
#
_entry.id   2f72d4b40974311f1ac730b86e3dcfeb
#
_cell.length_a   1.000
_cell.length_b   1.000
_cell.length_c   1.000
_cell.angle_alpha   90.00
_cell.angle_beta   90.00
_cell.angle_gamma   90.00
#
_symmetry.space_group_name_H-M   'P 1'
#
loop_
_entity.id
_entity.type
_entity.pdbx_description
1 polymer ?
#
loop_
_entity_poly.entity_id
_entity_poly.type
_entity_poly.pdbx_seq_one_letter_code
_entity_poly.pdbx_strand_id
1 'polypeptide(L)'
;MEIYYDSLIEEDWFKNLNKGLNLANSHKIKSKGNISIIENLLTYDKPDIILTKDKKPVLVVEKMKEVPTGHNPFQRAARLARAAENKIPAIYFFPFKAKKHGKFSNICYLNLRLLEAFEKMWKIHNSPILAVNWICDQDGELVDDGTEDNSLKFILEKYINSKFDRSCQIFQELRIEMMKEYKERLLLPRGMIYKNPPPSVPIKKTKDFLDNLEFLIDKEIKRSLMKLEESVIYKIGLNDSTPKRQDPYTGSALIYDYLYCRNAINPADKYRNLIIYFPKISFSKIEEKFPNDKTKSSNWYISANALVFCDGIKLIR
;
A
#
# COMPACT_ATOMS: atom_id res chain seq x y z
N MET A 1 16.71 16.85 -13.19
CA MET A 1 15.80 15.78 -12.71
C MET A 1 16.52 14.45 -12.87
N GLU A 2 16.25 13.50 -11.96
CA GLU A 2 16.73 12.12 -12.04
C GLU A 2 15.56 11.17 -11.82
N ILE A 3 15.56 10.05 -12.53
CA ILE A 3 14.52 9.01 -12.43
C ILE A 3 15.17 7.77 -11.84
N TYR A 4 14.64 7.31 -10.70
CA TYR A 4 14.97 6.01 -10.14
C TYR A 4 13.86 5.03 -10.51
N TYR A 5 14.22 3.87 -11.11
CA TYR A 5 13.27 2.92 -11.68
C TYR A 5 13.53 1.47 -11.22
N ASP A 6 12.48 0.66 -11.17
CA ASP A 6 12.61 -0.78 -10.87
C ASP A 6 13.02 -1.60 -12.10
N SER A 7 12.40 -1.36 -13.26
CA SER A 7 12.73 -2.02 -14.54
C SER A 7 12.88 -1.02 -15.69
N LEU A 8 13.60 -1.43 -16.75
CA LEU A 8 13.78 -0.62 -17.96
C LEU A 8 12.45 -0.31 -18.67
N ILE A 9 11.48 -1.24 -18.61
CA ILE A 9 10.15 -1.03 -19.19
C ILE A 9 9.45 0.14 -18.50
N GLU A 10 9.57 0.25 -17.19
CA GLU A 10 8.98 1.33 -16.41
C GLU A 10 9.71 2.66 -16.61
N GLU A 11 11.04 2.63 -16.79
CA GLU A 11 11.83 3.81 -17.15
C GLU A 11 11.38 4.37 -18.50
N ASP A 12 11.37 3.55 -19.54
CA ASP A 12 11.00 3.96 -20.91
C ASP A 12 9.55 4.48 -20.92
N TRP A 13 8.64 3.77 -20.28
CA TRP A 13 7.26 4.21 -20.12
C TRP A 13 7.17 5.59 -19.47
N PHE A 14 7.82 5.80 -18.34
CA PHE A 14 7.71 7.05 -17.58
C PHE A 14 8.34 8.23 -18.31
N LYS A 15 9.47 8.03 -18.98
CA LYS A 15 10.09 9.05 -19.85
C LYS A 15 9.17 9.51 -20.98
N ASN A 16 8.43 8.60 -21.57
CA ASN A 16 7.49 8.89 -22.66
C ASN A 16 6.23 9.66 -22.22
N LEU A 17 5.98 9.79 -20.92
CA LEU A 17 4.84 10.56 -20.42
C LEU A 17 5.04 12.08 -20.55
N ASN A 18 6.29 12.58 -20.55
CA ASN A 18 6.53 14.01 -20.66
C ASN A 18 7.91 14.31 -21.30
N LYS A 19 7.95 15.23 -22.26
CA LYS A 19 9.20 15.62 -22.95
C LYS A 19 10.34 16.05 -22.01
N GLY A 20 10.01 16.71 -20.89
CA GLY A 20 10.99 17.12 -19.89
C GLY A 20 11.65 15.95 -19.16
N LEU A 21 11.00 14.78 -19.12
CA LEU A 21 11.53 13.57 -18.49
C LEU A 21 12.49 12.81 -19.42
N ASN A 22 12.39 12.97 -20.73
CA ASN A 22 13.30 12.32 -21.69
C ASN A 22 14.78 12.68 -21.49
N LEU A 23 15.04 13.86 -20.97
CA LEU A 23 16.39 14.38 -20.69
C LEU A 23 16.87 14.07 -19.26
N ALA A 24 16.05 13.43 -18.44
CA ALA A 24 16.41 13.11 -17.07
C ALA A 24 17.41 11.95 -17.02
N ASN A 25 18.42 12.07 -16.15
CA ASN A 25 19.30 10.94 -15.84
C ASN A 25 18.52 9.83 -15.15
N SER A 26 18.85 8.59 -15.45
CA SER A 26 18.14 7.44 -14.92
C SER A 26 19.05 6.50 -14.12
N HIS A 27 18.52 5.97 -13.01
CA HIS A 27 19.22 5.10 -12.11
C HIS A 27 18.33 3.92 -11.72
N LYS A 28 18.83 2.71 -11.88
CA LYS A 28 18.11 1.52 -11.41
C LYS A 28 18.07 1.49 -9.88
N ILE A 29 16.89 1.32 -9.30
CA ILE A 29 16.73 1.09 -7.86
C ILE A 29 17.37 -0.25 -7.52
N LYS A 30 18.40 -0.21 -6.66
CA LYS A 30 19.13 -1.39 -6.18
C LYS A 30 18.45 -1.94 -4.93
N SER A 31 18.71 -3.20 -4.62
CA SER A 31 18.30 -3.80 -3.34
C SER A 31 19.06 -3.19 -2.16
N LYS A 32 20.30 -2.76 -2.38
CA LYS A 32 21.18 -2.06 -1.40
C LYS A 32 22.07 -1.05 -2.13
N GLY A 33 22.51 -0.03 -1.40
CA GLY A 33 23.51 0.94 -1.92
C GLY A 33 22.91 2.03 -2.80
N ASN A 34 21.64 2.34 -2.64
CA ASN A 34 21.06 3.58 -3.13
C ASN A 34 21.46 4.75 -2.21
N ILE A 35 21.29 5.98 -2.66
CA ILE A 35 21.44 7.13 -1.79
C ILE A 35 20.42 7.06 -0.63
N SER A 36 20.80 7.59 0.55
CA SER A 36 20.02 7.40 1.80
C SER A 36 18.55 7.78 1.70
N ILE A 37 18.23 8.84 0.95
CA ILE A 37 16.84 9.29 0.78
C ILE A 37 16.01 8.30 -0.05
N ILE A 38 16.61 7.63 -1.03
CA ILE A 38 15.95 6.55 -1.79
C ILE A 38 15.78 5.34 -0.88
N GLU A 39 16.84 4.92 -0.14
CA GLU A 39 16.75 3.81 0.82
C GLU A 39 15.60 4.00 1.82
N ASN A 40 15.39 5.22 2.30
CA ASN A 40 14.27 5.53 3.20
C ASN A 40 12.90 5.26 2.55
N LEU A 41 12.75 5.55 1.26
CA LEU A 41 11.50 5.31 0.54
C LEU A 41 11.23 3.83 0.29
N LEU A 42 12.26 2.98 0.35
CA LEU A 42 12.15 1.53 0.17
C LEU A 42 11.78 0.77 1.46
N THR A 43 11.44 1.49 2.55
CA THR A 43 11.21 0.89 3.87
C THR A 43 10.15 -0.22 3.86
N TYR A 44 9.06 -0.05 3.14
CA TYR A 44 7.99 -1.05 3.06
C TYR A 44 8.15 -1.97 1.84
N ASP A 45 8.39 -1.39 0.68
CA ASP A 45 8.67 -2.11 -0.57
C ASP A 45 9.21 -1.12 -1.60
N LYS A 46 9.59 -1.63 -2.78
CA LYS A 46 10.19 -0.87 -3.85
C LYS A 46 9.12 -0.41 -4.86
N PRO A 47 8.89 0.92 -5.04
CA PRO A 47 7.99 1.43 -6.07
C PRO A 47 8.62 1.31 -7.46
N ASP A 48 7.79 1.40 -8.49
CA ASP A 48 8.23 1.32 -9.88
C ASP A 48 9.09 2.53 -10.27
N ILE A 49 8.68 3.75 -9.85
CA ILE A 49 9.37 5.01 -10.20
C ILE A 49 9.49 5.93 -8.98
N ILE A 50 10.66 6.53 -8.80
CA ILE A 50 10.87 7.69 -7.93
C ILE A 50 11.49 8.80 -8.78
N LEU A 51 10.78 9.92 -8.90
CA LEU A 51 11.29 11.14 -9.56
C LEU A 51 11.95 12.04 -8.53
N THR A 52 13.17 12.52 -8.83
CA THR A 52 13.88 13.48 -8.00
C THR A 52 14.16 14.76 -8.75
N LYS A 53 14.23 15.87 -8.03
CA LYS A 53 14.74 17.16 -8.48
C LYS A 53 15.73 17.68 -7.46
N ASP A 54 16.90 18.10 -7.93
CA ASP A 54 17.98 18.58 -7.05
C ASP A 54 18.28 17.60 -5.90
N LYS A 55 18.35 16.31 -6.24
CA LYS A 55 18.57 15.16 -5.33
C LYS A 55 17.47 14.96 -4.28
N LYS A 56 16.32 15.64 -4.39
CA LYS A 56 15.18 15.47 -3.48
C LYS A 56 14.04 14.74 -4.20
N PRO A 57 13.46 13.69 -3.64
CA PRO A 57 12.27 13.05 -4.22
C PRO A 57 11.11 14.04 -4.27
N VAL A 58 10.49 14.11 -5.44
CA VAL A 58 9.36 15.00 -5.71
C VAL A 58 8.09 14.23 -6.08
N LEU A 59 8.21 12.98 -6.55
CA LEU A 59 7.07 12.15 -6.90
C LEU A 59 7.45 10.66 -6.80
N VAL A 60 6.52 9.84 -6.36
CA VAL A 60 6.61 8.37 -6.43
C VAL A 60 5.44 7.85 -7.25
N VAL A 61 5.71 6.94 -8.19
CA VAL A 61 4.68 6.34 -9.04
C VAL A 61 4.77 4.83 -9.00
N GLU A 62 3.63 4.20 -8.88
CA GLU A 62 3.43 2.76 -9.02
C GLU A 62 2.46 2.51 -10.17
N LYS A 63 2.82 1.62 -11.08
CA LYS A 63 1.99 1.21 -12.24
C LYS A 63 1.58 -0.25 -12.10
N MET A 64 0.31 -0.55 -12.28
CA MET A 64 -0.17 -1.93 -12.28
C MET A 64 -1.18 -2.14 -13.41
N LYS A 65 -0.84 -3.02 -14.34
CA LYS A 65 -1.73 -3.45 -15.45
C LYS A 65 -2.65 -4.62 -15.07
N GLU A 66 -2.48 -5.19 -13.90
CA GLU A 66 -3.23 -6.38 -13.49
C GLU A 66 -4.66 -6.04 -13.09
N VAL A 67 -5.57 -7.01 -13.30
CA VAL A 67 -6.95 -6.92 -12.84
C VAL A 67 -7.00 -6.68 -11.33
N PRO A 68 -7.81 -5.74 -10.82
CA PRO A 68 -7.78 -5.31 -9.42
C PRO A 68 -8.44 -6.33 -8.49
N THR A 69 -7.99 -7.59 -8.53
CA THR A 69 -8.52 -8.68 -7.72
C THR A 69 -7.82 -8.83 -6.38
N GLY A 70 -8.60 -9.01 -5.33
CA GLY A 70 -8.11 -9.48 -4.04
C GLY A 70 -7.03 -8.58 -3.44
N HIS A 71 -5.83 -9.15 -3.26
CA HIS A 71 -4.74 -8.51 -2.53
C HIS A 71 -3.76 -7.72 -3.40
N ASN A 72 -3.73 -7.95 -4.70
CA ASN A 72 -2.75 -7.33 -5.59
C ASN A 72 -2.67 -5.80 -5.48
N PRO A 73 -3.79 -5.04 -5.55
CA PRO A 73 -3.73 -3.60 -5.39
C PRO A 73 -3.22 -3.16 -4.02
N PHE A 74 -3.55 -3.90 -2.96
CA PHE A 74 -3.10 -3.58 -1.60
C PHE A 74 -1.61 -3.80 -1.41
N GLN A 75 -1.09 -4.89 -1.98
CA GLN A 75 0.33 -5.21 -1.93
C GLN A 75 1.18 -4.08 -2.53
N ARG A 76 0.82 -3.63 -3.73
CA ARG A 76 1.54 -2.56 -4.41
C ARG A 76 1.32 -1.18 -3.76
N ALA A 77 0.16 -0.94 -3.15
CA ALA A 77 -0.11 0.31 -2.43
C ALA A 77 0.88 0.57 -1.27
N ALA A 78 1.43 -0.47 -0.64
CA ALA A 78 2.45 -0.34 0.40
C ALA A 78 3.71 0.38 -0.09
N ARG A 79 4.04 0.26 -1.38
CA ARG A 79 5.18 0.92 -2.02
C ARG A 79 5.07 2.44 -2.01
N LEU A 80 3.85 2.97 -1.91
CA LEU A 80 3.56 4.40 -1.90
C LEU A 80 3.42 4.98 -0.50
N ALA A 81 3.13 4.15 0.50
CA ALA A 81 2.86 4.64 1.85
C ALA A 81 4.03 5.41 2.44
N ARG A 82 5.28 4.94 2.21
CA ARG A 82 6.47 5.63 2.70
C ARG A 82 6.69 7.00 2.07
N ALA A 83 6.27 7.18 0.81
CA ALA A 83 6.29 8.48 0.17
C ALA A 83 5.37 9.47 0.91
N ALA A 84 4.12 9.07 1.21
CA ALA A 84 3.19 9.91 1.97
C ALA A 84 3.74 10.26 3.37
N GLU A 85 4.34 9.31 4.08
CA GLU A 85 4.99 9.53 5.38
C GLU A 85 6.14 10.54 5.31
N ASN A 86 6.86 10.60 4.18
CA ASN A 86 7.90 11.60 3.90
C ASN A 86 7.35 12.87 3.24
N LYS A 87 6.03 13.03 3.16
CA LYS A 87 5.36 14.17 2.53
C LYS A 87 5.71 14.35 1.05
N ILE A 88 5.93 13.25 0.33
CA ILE A 88 6.19 13.21 -1.11
C ILE A 88 4.90 12.77 -1.79
N PRO A 89 4.40 13.49 -2.81
CA PRO A 89 3.27 13.06 -3.60
C PRO A 89 3.49 11.67 -4.19
N ALA A 90 2.44 10.85 -4.18
CA ALA A 90 2.48 9.49 -4.69
C ALA A 90 1.24 9.18 -5.54
N ILE A 91 1.46 8.55 -6.68
CA ILE A 91 0.41 8.16 -7.62
C ILE A 91 0.45 6.65 -7.82
N TYR A 92 -0.71 6.02 -7.67
CA TYR A 92 -0.95 4.65 -8.06
C TYR A 92 -1.82 4.62 -9.31
N PHE A 93 -1.21 4.28 -10.44
CA PHE A 93 -1.87 4.16 -11.72
C PHE A 93 -2.24 2.70 -11.99
N PHE A 94 -3.53 2.38 -11.98
CA PHE A 94 -4.00 1.02 -12.14
C PHE A 94 -5.51 0.98 -12.43
N PRO A 95 -6.06 -0.17 -12.97
CA PRO A 95 -7.48 -0.25 -13.28
C PRO A 95 -8.34 -0.31 -12.01
N PHE A 96 -9.40 0.50 -11.96
CA PHE A 96 -10.41 0.42 -10.90
C PHE A 96 -11.43 -0.69 -11.15
N LYS A 97 -11.58 -1.10 -12.40
CA LYS A 97 -12.32 -2.26 -12.83
C LYS A 97 -11.64 -2.89 -14.04
N ALA A 98 -11.69 -4.19 -14.15
CA ALA A 98 -11.25 -4.90 -15.36
C ALA A 98 -11.82 -6.30 -15.41
N LYS A 99 -11.94 -6.87 -16.60
CA LYS A 99 -12.38 -8.24 -16.83
C LYS A 99 -11.27 -9.21 -16.48
N LYS A 100 -11.62 -10.21 -15.69
CA LYS A 100 -10.72 -11.30 -15.36
C LYS A 100 -10.81 -12.40 -16.43
N HIS A 101 -9.66 -12.77 -17.00
CA HIS A 101 -9.57 -13.87 -17.93
C HIS A 101 -9.54 -15.24 -17.24
N GLY A 102 -9.95 -16.29 -17.95
CA GLY A 102 -9.91 -17.66 -17.48
C GLY A 102 -11.22 -18.12 -16.81
N LYS A 103 -11.13 -19.05 -15.87
CA LYS A 103 -12.26 -19.74 -15.25
C LYS A 103 -13.30 -18.81 -14.57
N PHE A 104 -12.92 -17.57 -14.29
CA PHE A 104 -13.76 -16.54 -13.66
C PHE A 104 -13.75 -15.27 -14.51
N SER A 105 -14.53 -15.25 -15.59
CA SER A 105 -14.53 -14.19 -16.62
C SER A 105 -15.35 -12.94 -16.29
N ASN A 106 -15.67 -12.70 -15.02
CA ASN A 106 -16.45 -11.54 -14.60
C ASN A 106 -15.59 -10.29 -14.43
N ILE A 107 -16.21 -9.12 -14.54
CA ILE A 107 -15.58 -7.86 -14.20
C ILE A 107 -15.27 -7.82 -12.70
N CYS A 108 -14.01 -7.56 -12.38
CA CYS A 108 -13.53 -7.37 -11.02
C CYS A 108 -13.40 -5.87 -10.72
N TYR A 109 -13.77 -5.49 -9.53
CA TYR A 109 -13.72 -4.12 -9.06
C TYR A 109 -12.69 -3.95 -7.96
N LEU A 110 -12.05 -2.78 -7.94
CA LEU A 110 -11.18 -2.38 -6.85
C LEU A 110 -11.91 -2.42 -5.51
N ASN A 111 -11.24 -2.91 -4.48
CA ASN A 111 -11.72 -2.83 -3.11
C ASN A 111 -11.66 -1.37 -2.63
N LEU A 112 -12.81 -0.83 -2.24
CA LEU A 112 -12.97 0.57 -1.79
C LEU A 112 -12.11 0.97 -0.60
N ARG A 113 -11.68 0.00 0.23
CA ARG A 113 -10.76 0.27 1.34
C ARG A 113 -9.46 0.92 0.90
N LEU A 114 -9.00 0.64 -0.33
CA LEU A 114 -7.79 1.27 -0.83
C LEU A 114 -7.96 2.77 -1.01
N LEU A 115 -9.07 3.19 -1.63
CA LEU A 115 -9.37 4.60 -1.84
C LEU A 115 -9.58 5.34 -0.51
N GLU A 116 -10.29 4.70 0.42
CA GLU A 116 -10.49 5.22 1.76
C GLU A 116 -9.17 5.35 2.54
N ALA A 117 -8.27 4.37 2.40
CA ALA A 117 -6.95 4.40 3.03
C ALA A 117 -6.09 5.53 2.46
N PHE A 118 -6.10 5.75 1.14
CA PHE A 118 -5.38 6.86 0.51
C PHE A 118 -5.91 8.22 0.99
N GLU A 119 -7.22 8.39 1.05
CA GLU A 119 -7.82 9.61 1.61
C GLU A 119 -7.40 9.85 3.07
N LYS A 120 -7.35 8.78 3.88
CA LYS A 120 -6.86 8.87 5.27
C LYS A 120 -5.36 9.19 5.34
N MET A 121 -4.53 8.51 4.52
CA MET A 121 -3.09 8.79 4.47
C MET A 121 -2.83 10.24 4.09
N TRP A 122 -3.56 10.75 3.09
CA TRP A 122 -3.45 12.16 2.73
C TRP A 122 -3.74 13.08 3.92
N LYS A 123 -4.86 12.86 4.61
CA LYS A 123 -5.22 13.68 5.79
C LYS A 123 -4.19 13.58 6.90
N ILE A 124 -3.69 12.38 7.18
CA ILE A 124 -2.73 12.11 8.25
C ILE A 124 -1.38 12.81 7.97
N HIS A 125 -0.88 12.70 6.74
CA HIS A 125 0.47 13.17 6.41
C HIS A 125 0.49 14.54 5.72
N ASN A 126 -0.68 15.09 5.37
CA ASN A 126 -0.81 16.29 4.54
C ASN A 126 0.03 16.18 3.26
N SER A 127 -0.10 15.04 2.58
CA SER A 127 0.66 14.72 1.35
C SER A 127 -0.22 13.97 0.38
N PRO A 128 -0.26 14.38 -0.91
CA PRO A 128 -1.03 13.68 -1.92
C PRO A 128 -0.62 12.21 -2.03
N ILE A 129 -1.57 11.30 -1.85
CA ILE A 129 -1.47 9.91 -2.23
C ILE A 129 -2.76 9.54 -2.95
N LEU A 130 -2.65 9.17 -4.22
CA LEU A 130 -3.78 9.15 -5.13
C LEU A 130 -3.80 7.86 -5.96
N ALA A 131 -4.99 7.36 -6.18
CA ALA A 131 -5.26 6.36 -7.19
C ALA A 131 -5.75 7.06 -8.46
N VAL A 132 -5.17 6.69 -9.60
CA VAL A 132 -5.56 7.15 -10.94
C VAL A 132 -5.98 5.94 -11.76
N ASN A 133 -7.15 6.03 -12.38
CA ASN A 133 -7.75 4.90 -13.07
C ASN A 133 -7.08 4.61 -14.42
N TRP A 134 -6.66 3.37 -14.61
CA TRP A 134 -6.38 2.83 -15.94
C TRP A 134 -7.72 2.41 -16.57
N ILE A 135 -8.10 3.05 -17.65
CA ILE A 135 -9.40 2.82 -18.28
C ILE A 135 -9.52 1.43 -18.92
N CYS A 136 -10.72 0.90 -18.93
CA CYS A 136 -11.08 -0.27 -19.72
C CYS A 136 -12.19 0.11 -20.72
N ASP A 137 -12.30 -0.67 -21.77
CA ASP A 137 -13.37 -0.55 -22.77
C ASP A 137 -14.73 -1.00 -22.25
N GLN A 138 -15.72 -1.06 -23.14
CA GLN A 138 -17.09 -1.46 -22.80
C GLN A 138 -17.19 -2.93 -22.37
N ASP A 139 -16.29 -3.77 -22.87
CA ASP A 139 -16.22 -5.20 -22.54
C ASP A 139 -15.43 -5.47 -21.26
N GLY A 140 -14.84 -4.44 -20.67
CA GLY A 140 -14.05 -4.51 -19.46
C GLY A 140 -12.57 -4.90 -19.71
N GLU A 141 -12.15 -4.92 -20.97
CA GLU A 141 -10.74 -5.14 -21.33
C GLU A 141 -9.94 -3.85 -21.10
N LEU A 142 -8.69 -3.98 -20.63
CA LEU A 142 -7.83 -2.83 -20.42
C LEU A 142 -7.42 -2.20 -21.75
N VAL A 143 -7.61 -0.91 -21.88
CA VAL A 143 -7.06 -0.13 -22.99
C VAL A 143 -5.56 -0.01 -22.79
N ASP A 144 -4.77 -0.49 -23.74
CA ASP A 144 -3.31 -0.53 -23.68
C ASP A 144 -2.70 -0.09 -25.03
N ASP A 145 -3.21 1.01 -25.56
CA ASP A 145 -2.78 1.62 -26.80
C ASP A 145 -2.04 2.96 -26.60
N GLY A 146 -1.73 3.29 -25.33
CA GLY A 146 -1.07 4.53 -24.90
C GLY A 146 -2.04 5.68 -24.64
N THR A 147 -3.35 5.53 -24.89
CA THR A 147 -4.36 6.55 -24.59
C THR A 147 -4.72 6.57 -23.11
N GLU A 148 -4.60 5.45 -22.40
CA GLU A 148 -4.78 5.34 -20.95
C GLU A 148 -3.83 6.23 -20.16
N ASP A 149 -2.66 6.51 -20.71
CA ASP A 149 -1.63 7.34 -20.10
C ASP A 149 -1.92 8.86 -20.19
N ASN A 150 -2.94 9.28 -20.94
CA ASN A 150 -3.20 10.71 -21.16
C ASN A 150 -3.52 11.46 -19.88
N SER A 151 -4.20 10.83 -18.92
CA SER A 151 -4.41 11.43 -17.61
C SER A 151 -3.11 11.65 -16.85
N LEU A 152 -2.19 10.69 -16.88
CA LEU A 152 -0.86 10.83 -16.26
C LEU A 152 0.00 11.86 -16.94
N LYS A 153 -0.01 11.92 -18.30
CA LYS A 153 0.69 12.95 -19.07
C LYS A 153 0.24 14.33 -18.63
N PHE A 154 -1.07 14.54 -18.53
CA PHE A 154 -1.64 15.82 -18.06
C PHE A 154 -1.24 16.16 -16.63
N ILE A 155 -1.32 15.19 -15.72
CA ILE A 155 -0.91 15.36 -14.31
C ILE A 155 0.56 15.77 -14.21
N LEU A 156 1.44 15.03 -14.90
CA LEU A 156 2.87 15.30 -14.89
C LEU A 156 3.20 16.68 -15.49
N GLU A 157 2.56 17.05 -16.60
CA GLU A 157 2.73 18.37 -17.20
C GLU A 157 2.37 19.48 -16.21
N LYS A 158 1.20 19.42 -15.59
CA LYS A 158 0.76 20.40 -14.58
C LYS A 158 1.70 20.46 -13.39
N TYR A 159 2.12 19.30 -12.89
CA TYR A 159 2.99 19.22 -11.73
C TYR A 159 4.41 19.72 -12.01
N ILE A 160 4.99 19.38 -13.14
CA ILE A 160 6.30 19.91 -13.59
C ILE A 160 6.23 21.42 -13.77
N ASN A 161 5.18 21.93 -14.42
CA ASN A 161 4.97 23.35 -14.62
C ASN A 161 4.76 24.14 -13.31
N SER A 162 4.20 23.51 -12.28
CA SER A 162 4.13 24.08 -10.94
C SER A 162 5.47 24.07 -10.19
N LYS A 163 6.57 23.63 -10.84
CA LYS A 163 7.90 23.44 -10.23
C LYS A 163 7.89 22.44 -9.08
N PHE A 164 7.02 21.42 -9.17
CA PHE A 164 6.84 20.36 -8.16
C PHE A 164 6.25 20.88 -6.84
N ASP A 165 5.35 21.83 -6.91
CA ASP A 165 4.60 22.30 -5.76
C ASP A 165 3.59 21.22 -5.31
N ARG A 166 3.74 20.72 -4.08
CA ARG A 166 2.84 19.72 -3.50
C ARG A 166 1.40 20.21 -3.31
N SER A 167 1.21 21.53 -3.27
CA SER A 167 -0.11 22.16 -3.20
C SER A 167 -0.74 22.36 -4.58
N CYS A 168 -0.10 21.91 -5.66
CA CYS A 168 -0.60 22.02 -7.01
C CYS A 168 -2.06 21.55 -7.09
N GLN A 169 -2.91 22.39 -7.68
CA GLN A 169 -4.36 22.18 -7.76
C GLN A 169 -4.72 20.83 -8.40
N ILE A 170 -3.92 20.32 -9.34
CA ILE A 170 -4.15 19.03 -9.98
C ILE A 170 -4.34 17.89 -8.98
N PHE A 171 -3.62 17.91 -7.86
CA PHE A 171 -3.78 16.87 -6.85
C PHE A 171 -5.12 16.95 -6.13
N GLN A 172 -5.66 18.15 -5.92
CA GLN A 172 -7.00 18.30 -5.33
C GLN A 172 -8.09 17.83 -6.31
N GLU A 173 -7.95 18.14 -7.59
CA GLU A 173 -8.85 17.67 -8.65
C GLU A 173 -8.88 16.14 -8.69
N LEU A 174 -7.72 15.48 -8.73
CA LEU A 174 -7.61 14.01 -8.69
C LEU A 174 -8.17 13.42 -7.39
N ARG A 175 -7.99 14.08 -6.27
CA ARG A 175 -8.59 13.65 -5.00
C ARG A 175 -10.11 13.66 -5.07
N ILE A 176 -10.69 14.70 -5.68
CA ILE A 176 -12.14 14.81 -5.89
C ILE A 176 -12.62 13.65 -6.79
N GLU A 177 -11.93 13.37 -7.89
CA GLU A 177 -12.25 12.26 -8.79
C GLU A 177 -12.16 10.91 -8.09
N MET A 178 -11.06 10.65 -7.38
CA MET A 178 -10.87 9.43 -6.59
C MET A 178 -12.00 9.23 -5.56
N MET A 179 -12.40 10.31 -4.87
CA MET A 179 -13.48 10.24 -3.88
C MET A 179 -14.87 10.21 -4.50
N LYS A 180 -15.05 10.71 -5.73
CA LYS A 180 -16.26 10.52 -6.51
C LYS A 180 -16.43 9.04 -6.85
N GLU A 181 -15.41 8.39 -7.40
CA GLU A 181 -15.40 6.94 -7.65
C GLU A 181 -15.75 6.16 -6.37
N TYR A 182 -15.14 6.49 -5.23
CA TYR A 182 -15.47 5.88 -3.95
C TYR A 182 -16.96 5.99 -3.61
N LYS A 183 -17.55 7.18 -3.76
CA LYS A 183 -18.97 7.42 -3.46
C LYS A 183 -19.90 6.67 -4.40
N GLU A 184 -19.63 6.71 -5.70
CA GLU A 184 -20.43 6.01 -6.72
C GLU A 184 -20.44 4.49 -6.48
N ARG A 185 -19.29 3.93 -6.13
CA ARG A 185 -19.17 2.51 -5.83
C ARG A 185 -19.81 2.10 -4.51
N LEU A 186 -19.99 3.02 -3.57
CA LEU A 186 -20.80 2.74 -2.37
C LEU A 186 -22.27 2.41 -2.69
N LEU A 187 -22.76 2.79 -3.87
CA LEU A 187 -24.11 2.49 -4.34
C LEU A 187 -24.22 1.12 -5.01
N LEU A 188 -23.08 0.46 -5.31
CA LEU A 188 -23.07 -0.86 -5.90
C LEU A 188 -23.53 -1.95 -4.92
N PRO A 189 -23.98 -3.12 -5.42
CA PRO A 189 -24.40 -4.24 -4.60
C PRO A 189 -23.36 -4.65 -3.55
N ARG A 190 -23.82 -5.14 -2.40
CA ARG A 190 -22.94 -5.46 -1.25
C ARG A 190 -21.76 -6.37 -1.57
N GLY A 191 -21.86 -7.29 -2.51
CA GLY A 191 -20.76 -8.16 -2.92
C GLY A 191 -19.55 -7.44 -3.55
N MET A 192 -19.74 -6.18 -3.96
CA MET A 192 -18.69 -5.34 -4.56
C MET A 192 -18.08 -4.33 -3.59
N ILE A 193 -18.54 -4.29 -2.34
CA ILE A 193 -18.19 -3.26 -1.37
C ILE A 193 -17.66 -3.87 -0.08
N TYR A 194 -16.45 -3.49 0.28
CA TYR A 194 -15.85 -3.85 1.58
C TYR A 194 -15.68 -2.59 2.44
N LYS A 195 -16.70 -2.20 3.20
CA LYS A 195 -16.68 -1.01 4.07
C LYS A 195 -15.97 -1.27 5.40
N ASN A 196 -16.26 -2.40 6.02
CA ASN A 196 -15.77 -2.77 7.35
C ASN A 196 -14.63 -3.79 7.25
N PRO A 197 -13.84 -3.98 8.29
CA PRO A 197 -12.92 -5.10 8.35
C PRO A 197 -13.68 -6.39 7.99
N PRO A 198 -13.13 -7.24 7.10
CA PRO A 198 -13.74 -8.54 6.84
C PRO A 198 -13.75 -9.38 8.13
N PRO A 199 -14.53 -10.46 8.21
CA PRO A 199 -14.55 -11.34 9.38
C PRO A 199 -13.17 -11.86 9.80
N SER A 200 -12.23 -11.95 8.86
CA SER A 200 -10.83 -12.33 9.09
C SER A 200 -9.97 -11.22 9.73
N VAL A 201 -10.51 -10.00 9.84
CA VAL A 201 -9.81 -8.83 10.41
C VAL A 201 -10.75 -8.13 11.41
N PRO A 202 -11.14 -8.79 12.51
CA PRO A 202 -12.01 -8.19 13.52
C PRO A 202 -11.29 -7.14 14.35
N ILE A 203 -12.05 -6.16 14.85
CA ILE A 203 -11.62 -5.27 15.92
C ILE A 203 -12.10 -5.89 17.24
N LYS A 204 -11.17 -6.07 18.20
CA LYS A 204 -11.44 -6.66 19.52
C LYS A 204 -10.82 -5.80 20.62
N LYS A 205 -11.33 -5.91 21.84
CA LYS A 205 -10.60 -5.41 23.00
C LYS A 205 -9.27 -6.17 23.11
N THR A 206 -8.19 -5.43 23.30
CA THR A 206 -6.83 -6.00 23.36
C THR A 206 -6.75 -7.08 24.45
N LYS A 207 -7.32 -6.80 25.62
CA LYS A 207 -7.38 -7.76 26.73
C LYS A 207 -8.05 -9.08 26.31
N ASP A 208 -9.24 -9.00 25.72
CA ASP A 208 -10.02 -10.19 25.36
C ASP A 208 -9.28 -11.04 24.31
N PHE A 209 -8.57 -10.40 23.39
CA PHE A 209 -7.76 -11.13 22.42
C PHE A 209 -6.59 -11.85 23.09
N LEU A 210 -5.84 -11.16 23.96
CA LEU A 210 -4.67 -11.73 24.64
C LEU A 210 -5.04 -12.84 25.63
N ASP A 211 -6.14 -12.69 26.36
CA ASP A 211 -6.62 -13.67 27.34
C ASP A 211 -7.16 -14.96 26.67
N ASN A 212 -7.49 -14.92 25.38
CA ASN A 212 -7.90 -16.08 24.58
C ASN A 212 -6.73 -16.82 23.88
N LEU A 213 -5.49 -16.40 24.09
CA LEU A 213 -4.34 -17.14 23.57
C LEU A 213 -3.98 -18.29 24.51
N GLU A 214 -3.69 -19.46 23.92
CA GLU A 214 -3.48 -20.73 24.65
C GLU A 214 -2.07 -20.89 25.23
N PHE A 215 -1.25 -19.83 25.23
CA PHE A 215 0.11 -19.84 25.77
C PHE A 215 0.36 -18.67 26.73
N LEU A 216 1.39 -18.80 27.56
CA LEU A 216 1.78 -17.76 28.51
C LEU A 216 2.42 -16.58 27.76
N ILE A 217 1.90 -15.39 28.01
CA ILE A 217 2.39 -14.15 27.44
C ILE A 217 3.33 -13.47 28.43
N ASP A 218 4.49 -13.04 27.95
CA ASP A 218 5.42 -12.24 28.72
C ASP A 218 4.74 -10.96 29.24
N LYS A 219 5.04 -10.60 30.51
CA LYS A 219 4.39 -9.47 31.19
C LYS A 219 4.66 -8.13 30.51
N GLU A 220 5.85 -7.93 29.95
CA GLU A 220 6.20 -6.68 29.27
C GLU A 220 5.51 -6.57 27.91
N ILE A 221 5.41 -7.68 27.18
CA ILE A 221 4.65 -7.76 25.93
C ILE A 221 3.17 -7.44 26.21
N LYS A 222 2.58 -8.09 27.21
CA LYS A 222 1.19 -7.83 27.60
C LYS A 222 1.00 -6.37 27.97
N ARG A 223 1.85 -5.81 28.82
CA ARG A 223 1.82 -4.39 29.22
C ARG A 223 1.95 -3.44 28.04
N SER A 224 2.84 -3.74 27.09
CA SER A 224 3.03 -2.92 25.89
C SER A 224 1.78 -2.87 25.02
N LEU A 225 1.17 -4.00 24.73
CA LEU A 225 -0.04 -4.08 23.90
C LEU A 225 -1.26 -3.49 24.60
N MET A 226 -1.37 -3.67 25.92
CA MET A 226 -2.47 -3.14 26.74
C MET A 226 -2.47 -1.61 26.88
N LYS A 227 -1.44 -0.89 26.39
CA LYS A 227 -1.49 0.59 26.30
C LYS A 227 -2.61 1.08 25.39
N LEU A 228 -3.08 0.26 24.46
CA LEU A 228 -4.21 0.56 23.58
C LEU A 228 -5.34 -0.42 23.89
N GLU A 229 -6.54 0.13 24.12
CA GLU A 229 -7.72 -0.65 24.54
C GLU A 229 -8.15 -1.65 23.48
N GLU A 230 -8.07 -1.28 22.22
CA GLU A 230 -8.53 -2.08 21.10
C GLU A 230 -7.37 -2.52 20.17
N SER A 231 -7.58 -3.66 19.53
CA SER A 231 -6.67 -4.22 18.52
C SER A 231 -7.44 -4.64 17.27
N VAL A 232 -6.86 -4.31 16.12
CA VAL A 232 -7.25 -4.87 14.81
C VAL A 232 -6.48 -6.17 14.62
N ILE A 233 -7.20 -7.28 14.50
CA ILE A 233 -6.61 -8.61 14.39
C ILE A 233 -6.60 -9.03 12.91
N TYR A 234 -5.47 -8.91 12.25
CA TYR A 234 -5.30 -9.37 10.88
C TYR A 234 -4.84 -10.83 10.88
N LYS A 235 -5.84 -11.75 10.78
CA LYS A 235 -5.58 -13.18 10.82
C LYS A 235 -5.11 -13.70 9.47
N ILE A 236 -3.98 -14.39 9.45
CA ILE A 236 -3.37 -15.00 8.28
C ILE A 236 -3.51 -16.52 8.34
N GLY A 237 -4.10 -17.10 7.29
CA GLY A 237 -4.40 -18.53 7.22
C GLY A 237 -3.25 -19.43 6.76
N LEU A 238 -2.00 -18.94 6.77
CA LEU A 238 -0.83 -19.74 6.46
C LEU A 238 -0.57 -20.82 7.53
N ASN A 239 0.03 -21.91 7.13
CA ASN A 239 0.52 -22.98 8.01
C ASN A 239 1.95 -23.36 7.65
N ASP A 240 2.55 -24.26 8.42
CA ASP A 240 3.95 -24.66 8.22
C ASP A 240 4.22 -25.36 6.89
N SER A 241 3.21 -25.95 6.23
CA SER A 241 3.32 -26.57 4.92
C SER A 241 3.19 -25.59 3.74
N THR A 242 2.66 -24.37 3.97
CA THR A 242 2.44 -23.36 2.93
C THR A 242 3.17 -22.04 3.24
N PRO A 243 4.48 -22.07 3.48
CA PRO A 243 5.21 -20.94 4.04
C PRO A 243 5.40 -19.75 3.10
N LYS A 244 5.28 -19.93 1.80
CA LYS A 244 5.78 -18.98 0.80
C LYS A 244 4.75 -17.97 0.26
N ARG A 245 3.49 -18.00 0.71
CA ARG A 245 2.49 -17.00 0.29
C ARG A 245 2.45 -15.82 1.23
N GLN A 246 3.51 -15.04 1.26
CA GLN A 246 3.54 -13.75 1.95
C GLN A 246 2.99 -12.60 1.09
N ASP A 247 3.16 -12.71 -0.22
CA ASP A 247 2.72 -11.74 -1.21
C ASP A 247 1.25 -11.30 -1.09
N PRO A 248 0.24 -12.18 -0.90
CA PRO A 248 -1.16 -11.75 -0.78
C PRO A 248 -1.43 -10.86 0.42
N TYR A 249 -0.53 -10.84 1.39
CA TYR A 249 -0.71 -10.11 2.66
C TYR A 249 0.15 -8.85 2.74
N THR A 250 1.14 -8.75 1.84
CA THR A 250 1.98 -7.57 1.73
C THR A 250 1.11 -6.34 1.43
N GLY A 251 1.29 -5.30 2.19
CA GLY A 251 0.52 -4.06 2.05
C GLY A 251 -0.90 -4.10 2.61
N SER A 252 -1.58 -5.25 2.65
CA SER A 252 -2.91 -5.33 3.27
C SER A 252 -2.87 -4.92 4.74
N ALA A 253 -1.87 -5.38 5.48
CA ALA A 253 -1.67 -4.99 6.88
C ALA A 253 -1.51 -3.47 7.01
N LEU A 254 -0.71 -2.85 6.13
CA LEU A 254 -0.49 -1.40 6.14
C LEU A 254 -1.77 -0.63 5.80
N ILE A 255 -2.56 -1.10 4.83
CA ILE A 255 -3.87 -0.52 4.52
C ILE A 255 -4.79 -0.57 5.75
N TYR A 256 -4.84 -1.70 6.47
CA TYR A 256 -5.65 -1.82 7.68
C TYR A 256 -5.11 -0.97 8.84
N ASP A 257 -3.80 -0.79 8.93
CA ASP A 257 -3.20 0.13 9.90
C ASP A 257 -3.73 1.56 9.70
N TYR A 258 -3.69 2.06 8.46
CA TYR A 258 -4.19 3.40 8.16
C TYR A 258 -5.70 3.51 8.29
N LEU A 259 -6.46 2.50 7.88
CA LEU A 259 -7.92 2.53 7.98
C LEU A 259 -8.43 2.51 9.41
N TYR A 260 -7.84 1.68 10.26
CA TYR A 260 -8.45 1.30 11.52
C TYR A 260 -7.59 1.57 12.77
N CYS A 261 -6.29 1.83 12.63
CA CYS A 261 -5.39 2.00 13.76
C CYS A 261 -4.85 3.42 13.91
N ARG A 262 -4.77 4.21 12.84
CA ARG A 262 -4.24 5.58 12.86
C ARG A 262 -5.35 6.63 12.75
N ASN A 263 -5.10 7.81 13.33
CA ASN A 263 -5.94 8.99 13.14
C ASN A 263 -5.09 10.18 12.66
N ALA A 264 -5.77 11.28 12.32
CA ALA A 264 -5.12 12.47 11.73
C ALA A 264 -4.53 13.44 12.78
N ILE A 265 -4.61 13.14 14.07
CA ILE A 265 -4.15 14.05 15.12
C ILE A 265 -2.63 14.06 15.19
N ASN A 266 -2.04 12.89 15.21
CA ASN A 266 -0.58 12.72 15.14
C ASN A 266 -0.27 11.53 14.21
N PRO A 267 0.47 11.73 13.12
CA PRO A 267 0.79 10.67 12.16
C PRO A 267 1.52 9.46 12.73
N ALA A 268 2.27 9.65 13.83
CA ALA A 268 3.00 8.58 14.51
C ALA A 268 2.12 7.77 15.46
N ASP A 269 1.00 8.32 15.91
CA ASP A 269 0.18 7.73 16.95
C ASP A 269 -0.90 6.82 16.38
N LYS A 270 -1.07 5.70 17.07
CA LYS A 270 -2.16 4.77 16.83
C LYS A 270 -3.12 4.80 18.02
N TYR A 271 -4.40 4.68 17.76
CA TYR A 271 -5.42 4.50 18.79
C TYR A 271 -5.89 3.05 18.91
N ARG A 272 -5.44 2.18 18.00
CA ARG A 272 -5.58 0.73 18.05
C ARG A 272 -4.27 0.04 17.72
N ASN A 273 -4.01 -1.10 18.34
CA ASN A 273 -2.94 -1.97 17.86
C ASN A 273 -3.31 -2.57 16.49
N LEU A 274 -2.33 -2.76 15.62
CA LEU A 274 -2.40 -3.71 14.53
C LEU A 274 -1.68 -4.99 14.96
N ILE A 275 -2.40 -6.07 15.08
CA ILE A 275 -1.86 -7.40 15.40
C ILE A 275 -2.01 -8.27 14.16
N ILE A 276 -0.89 -8.82 13.68
CA ILE A 276 -0.89 -9.83 12.63
C ILE A 276 -0.83 -11.19 13.29
N TYR A 277 -1.87 -12.00 13.09
CA TYR A 277 -2.05 -13.27 13.80
C TYR A 277 -1.89 -14.46 12.87
N PHE A 278 -0.95 -15.33 13.18
CA PHE A 278 -0.63 -16.58 12.51
C PHE A 278 -1.01 -17.78 13.40
N PRO A 279 -2.28 -18.20 13.44
CA PRO A 279 -2.73 -19.22 14.39
C PRO A 279 -2.19 -20.63 14.13
N LYS A 280 -1.56 -20.86 12.97
CA LYS A 280 -1.07 -22.16 12.51
C LYS A 280 0.44 -22.17 12.24
N ILE A 281 1.16 -21.15 12.66
CA ILE A 281 2.62 -21.06 12.52
C ILE A 281 3.22 -20.89 13.90
N SER A 282 4.25 -21.68 14.23
CA SER A 282 4.96 -21.56 15.50
C SER A 282 5.96 -20.41 15.49
N PHE A 283 6.21 -19.86 16.68
CA PHE A 283 7.17 -18.77 16.89
C PHE A 283 8.59 -19.15 16.45
N SER A 284 8.99 -20.42 16.66
CA SER A 284 10.30 -20.93 16.25
C SER A 284 10.52 -20.90 14.73
N LYS A 285 9.46 -20.84 13.95
CA LYS A 285 9.52 -20.74 12.48
C LYS A 285 9.60 -19.31 11.94
N ILE A 286 9.70 -18.32 12.82
CA ILE A 286 9.65 -16.91 12.42
C ILE A 286 10.85 -16.53 11.52
N GLU A 287 12.04 -17.01 11.85
CA GLU A 287 13.26 -16.71 11.08
C GLU A 287 13.20 -17.35 9.68
N GLU A 288 12.63 -18.54 9.59
CA GLU A 288 12.47 -19.25 8.33
C GLU A 288 11.44 -18.56 7.42
N LYS A 289 10.33 -18.07 8.00
CA LYS A 289 9.20 -17.47 7.27
C LYS A 289 9.37 -15.96 7.02
N PHE A 290 10.04 -15.29 7.93
CA PHE A 290 10.28 -13.85 7.92
C PHE A 290 11.77 -13.60 8.14
N PRO A 291 12.63 -14.08 7.24
CA PRO A 291 14.06 -13.87 7.38
C PRO A 291 14.36 -12.39 7.49
N ASN A 292 15.34 -12.04 8.31
CA ASN A 292 15.84 -10.66 8.43
C ASN A 292 16.46 -10.14 7.12
N ASP A 293 16.40 -10.93 6.08
CA ASP A 293 16.75 -10.52 4.73
C ASP A 293 15.81 -9.38 4.31
N LYS A 294 16.38 -8.22 4.01
CA LYS A 294 15.69 -7.02 3.51
C LYS A 294 15.13 -7.22 2.09
N THR A 295 14.68 -8.42 1.79
CA THR A 295 13.91 -8.66 0.59
C THR A 295 12.54 -8.00 0.70
N LYS A 296 12.02 -7.55 -0.40
CA LYS A 296 10.81 -6.74 -0.56
C LYS A 296 9.59 -7.23 0.24
N SER A 297 9.49 -8.53 0.50
CA SER A 297 8.36 -9.14 1.20
C SER A 297 8.48 -9.16 2.73
N SER A 298 9.65 -8.84 3.30
CA SER A 298 9.88 -8.97 4.73
C SER A 298 9.56 -7.72 5.55
N ASN A 299 9.32 -6.58 4.89
CA ASN A 299 9.20 -5.29 5.58
C ASN A 299 7.75 -4.85 5.84
N TRP A 300 6.77 -5.46 5.21
CA TRP A 300 5.36 -5.04 5.31
C TRP A 300 4.77 -5.13 6.73
N TYR A 301 5.26 -6.04 7.55
CA TYR A 301 4.80 -6.19 8.93
C TYR A 301 5.36 -5.13 9.90
N ILE A 302 6.30 -4.30 9.47
CA ILE A 302 6.86 -3.21 10.30
C ILE A 302 5.77 -2.24 10.79
N SER A 303 4.65 -2.14 10.09
CA SER A 303 3.48 -1.36 10.52
C SER A 303 2.74 -1.98 11.71
N ALA A 304 2.90 -3.28 11.96
CA ALA A 304 2.24 -3.96 13.07
C ALA A 304 2.83 -3.54 14.43
N ASN A 305 2.01 -3.65 15.48
CA ASN A 305 2.49 -3.57 16.85
C ASN A 305 3.07 -4.91 17.30
N ALA A 306 2.44 -6.01 16.88
CA ALA A 306 2.91 -7.35 17.19
C ALA A 306 2.59 -8.35 16.08
N LEU A 307 3.45 -9.37 15.96
CA LEU A 307 3.15 -10.63 15.28
C LEU A 307 2.82 -11.65 16.36
N VAL A 308 1.67 -12.32 16.24
CA VAL A 308 1.20 -13.35 17.16
C VAL A 308 1.17 -14.68 16.43
N PHE A 309 1.80 -15.69 17.01
CA PHE A 309 1.90 -17.04 16.50
C PHE A 309 1.05 -17.99 17.36
N CYS A 310 1.02 -19.27 17.02
CA CYS A 310 0.24 -20.24 17.83
C CYS A 310 0.84 -20.47 19.25
N ASP A 311 2.12 -20.12 19.46
CA ASP A 311 2.88 -20.40 20.68
C ASP A 311 3.73 -19.23 21.19
N GLY A 312 3.58 -18.02 20.61
CA GLY A 312 4.39 -16.88 21.03
C GLY A 312 4.03 -15.57 20.35
N ILE A 313 4.62 -14.47 20.85
CA ILE A 313 4.42 -13.10 20.35
C ILE A 313 5.77 -12.43 20.12
N LYS A 314 5.91 -11.77 18.97
CA LYS A 314 7.00 -10.83 18.68
C LYS A 314 6.48 -9.40 18.64
N LEU A 315 6.93 -8.55 19.55
CA LEU A 315 6.72 -7.11 19.44
C LEU A 315 7.53 -6.54 18.28
N ILE A 316 6.92 -5.64 17.52
CA ILE A 316 7.56 -4.93 16.42
C ILE A 316 7.77 -3.45 16.79
N ARG A 317 6.83 -2.86 17.55
CA ARG A 317 6.87 -1.47 18.02
C ARG A 317 6.47 -1.38 19.48
#